data_205ce1ee11af9d5b91e69bb4ddaebf45
#
_entry.id   205ce1ee11af9d5b91e69bb4ddaebf45
#
_cell.length_a   1.000
_cell.length_b   1.000
_cell.length_c   1.000
_cell.angle_alpha   90.00
_cell.angle_beta   90.00
_cell.angle_gamma   90.00
#
_symmetry.space_group_name_H-M   'P 1'
#
loop_
_entity.id
_entity.type
_entity.pdbx_description
1 polymer ?
#
loop_
_entity_poly.entity_id
_entity_poly.type
_entity_poly.pdbx_seq_one_letter_code
_entity_poly.pdbx_strand_id
1 'polypeptide(L)'
;MPHRTIFHANEEDTTLGGRISMAREASGLSVADVVKRLGVRAATYEAWEADRSEPRANKLVALAGILNISPPYLLSGLGRKPAGNDAAGRKIQQLTVQIEQLEQSLKAATSNLRQIKKSVAKLK
;
A
#
# COMPACT_ATOMS: atom_id res chain seq x y z
N MET A 1 36.11 -2.89 8.84
CA MET A 1 35.74 -2.15 8.35
C MET A 1 34.68 -2.08 7.32
N PRO A 2 34.78 -2.51 6.24
CA PRO A 2 33.85 -2.28 5.18
C PRO A 2 32.50 -2.94 5.33
N HIS A 3 32.36 -3.73 6.32
CA HIS A 3 31.16 -4.45 6.44
C HIS A 3 29.97 -3.63 6.80
N ARG A 4 30.14 -2.42 7.17
CA ARG A 4 29.00 -1.63 7.48
C ARG A 4 28.10 -1.36 6.29
N THR A 5 28.61 -1.45 5.11
CA THR A 5 27.81 -1.27 3.91
C THR A 5 26.78 -2.36 3.73
N ILE A 6 26.99 -3.50 4.36
CA ILE A 6 26.04 -4.59 4.31
C ILE A 6 24.72 -4.20 4.96
N PHE A 7 24.80 -3.37 6.00
CA PHE A 7 23.62 -2.98 6.74
C PHE A 7 23.00 -1.68 6.27
N HIS A 8 23.71 -1.02 5.34
CA HIS A 8 23.25 0.25 4.79
C HIS A 8 23.22 0.18 3.27
N ALA A 9 22.56 -0.87 2.76
CA ALA A 9 22.34 -0.94 1.32
C ALA A 9 21.57 0.32 0.94
N ASN A 10 22.21 1.17 0.17
CA ASN A 10 21.52 2.34 -0.34
C ASN A 10 20.40 1.87 -1.24
N GLU A 11 19.33 2.61 -1.23
CA GLU A 11 18.21 2.28 -2.11
C GLU A 11 18.61 2.30 -3.58
N GLU A 12 19.66 3.06 -3.88
CA GLU A 12 20.25 3.08 -5.21
C GLU A 12 20.81 1.72 -5.63
N ASP A 13 21.19 0.91 -4.64
CA ASP A 13 21.73 -0.43 -4.89
C ASP A 13 20.65 -1.51 -5.00
N THR A 14 19.38 -1.15 -4.80
CA THR A 14 18.31 -2.11 -4.94
C THR A 14 17.91 -2.27 -6.40
N THR A 15 17.40 -3.45 -6.74
CA THR A 15 16.89 -3.69 -8.08
C THR A 15 15.44 -3.22 -8.16
N LEU A 16 14.93 -3.08 -9.39
CA LEU A 16 13.53 -2.75 -9.62
C LEU A 16 12.62 -3.77 -8.91
N GLY A 17 12.90 -5.07 -9.09
CA GLY A 17 12.10 -6.10 -8.44
C GLY A 17 12.15 -6.04 -6.93
N GLY A 18 13.32 -5.75 -6.38
CA GLY A 18 13.49 -5.57 -4.95
C GLY A 18 12.69 -4.38 -4.42
N ARG A 19 12.69 -3.27 -5.17
CA ARG A 19 11.91 -2.10 -4.78
C ARG A 19 10.41 -2.36 -4.85
N ILE A 20 9.96 -3.10 -5.87
CA ILE A 20 8.56 -3.51 -5.98
C ILE A 20 8.15 -4.35 -4.78
N SER A 21 8.96 -5.35 -4.45
CA SER A 21 8.70 -6.24 -3.31
C SER A 21 8.65 -5.47 -1.99
N MET A 22 9.61 -4.59 -1.77
CA MET A 22 9.66 -3.79 -0.55
C MET A 22 8.44 -2.88 -0.43
N ALA A 23 8.04 -2.24 -1.52
CA ALA A 23 6.89 -1.36 -1.51
C ALA A 23 5.59 -2.12 -1.28
N ARG A 24 5.47 -3.32 -1.86
CA ARG A 24 4.30 -4.18 -1.62
C ARG A 24 4.20 -4.57 -0.15
N GLU A 25 5.29 -5.02 0.43
CA GLU A 25 5.32 -5.40 1.84
C GLU A 25 5.01 -4.22 2.76
N ALA A 26 5.59 -3.06 2.45
CA ALA A 26 5.32 -1.84 3.21
C ALA A 26 3.86 -1.41 3.14
N SER A 27 3.18 -1.74 2.04
CA SER A 27 1.75 -1.45 1.86
C SER A 27 0.84 -2.49 2.50
N GLY A 28 1.41 -3.58 3.02
CA GLY A 28 0.61 -4.66 3.61
C GLY A 28 -0.17 -5.48 2.60
N LEU A 29 0.20 -5.44 1.33
CA LEU A 29 -0.51 -6.15 0.28
C LEU A 29 0.16 -7.48 -0.02
N SER A 30 -0.65 -8.50 -0.32
CA SER A 30 -0.15 -9.77 -0.81
C SER A 30 0.06 -9.68 -2.32
N VAL A 31 0.81 -10.64 -2.87
CA VAL A 31 0.94 -10.78 -4.31
C VAL A 31 -0.44 -10.89 -4.97
N ALA A 32 -1.32 -11.70 -4.38
CA ALA A 32 -2.68 -11.88 -4.89
C ALA A 32 -3.46 -10.56 -4.96
N ASP A 33 -3.32 -9.71 -3.93
CA ASP A 33 -3.97 -8.40 -3.91
C ASP A 33 -3.50 -7.52 -5.06
N VAL A 34 -2.20 -7.47 -5.26
CA VAL A 34 -1.61 -6.61 -6.29
C VAL A 34 -1.99 -7.09 -7.68
N VAL A 35 -1.88 -8.40 -7.96
CA VAL A 35 -2.18 -8.92 -9.29
C VAL A 35 -3.65 -8.74 -9.63
N LYS A 36 -4.52 -8.85 -8.65
CA LYS A 36 -5.95 -8.64 -8.85
C LYS A 36 -6.23 -7.19 -9.25
N ARG A 37 -5.63 -6.24 -8.54
CA ARG A 37 -5.81 -4.80 -8.82
C ARG A 37 -5.17 -4.38 -10.13
N LEU A 38 -4.02 -4.98 -10.45
CA LEU A 38 -3.26 -4.62 -11.65
C LEU A 38 -3.78 -5.32 -12.90
N GLY A 39 -4.45 -6.46 -12.73
CA GLY A 39 -4.98 -7.21 -13.86
C GLY A 39 -3.92 -7.99 -14.63
N VAL A 40 -2.91 -8.50 -13.94
CA VAL A 40 -1.87 -9.32 -14.56
C VAL A 40 -1.86 -10.70 -13.93
N ARG A 41 -1.16 -11.63 -14.57
CA ARG A 41 -1.00 -12.98 -14.04
C ARG A 41 -0.01 -12.97 -12.88
N ALA A 42 -0.22 -13.84 -11.91
CA ALA A 42 0.68 -13.97 -10.77
C ALA A 42 2.11 -14.29 -11.23
N ALA A 43 2.24 -15.19 -12.20
CA ALA A 43 3.57 -15.57 -12.72
C ALA A 43 4.31 -14.37 -13.35
N THR A 44 3.58 -13.51 -14.05
CA THR A 44 4.15 -12.30 -14.63
C THR A 44 4.64 -11.34 -13.53
N TYR A 45 3.81 -11.12 -12.53
CA TYR A 45 4.15 -10.24 -11.43
C TYR A 45 5.33 -10.77 -10.62
N GLU A 46 5.32 -12.07 -10.32
CA GLU A 46 6.40 -12.70 -9.58
C GLU A 46 7.73 -12.60 -10.32
N ALA A 47 7.70 -12.69 -11.66
CA ALA A 47 8.89 -12.51 -12.48
C ALA A 47 9.45 -11.09 -12.32
N TRP A 48 8.60 -10.08 -12.15
CA TRP A 48 9.04 -8.71 -11.88
C TRP A 48 9.74 -8.59 -10.53
N GLU A 49 9.16 -9.16 -9.49
CA GLU A 49 9.80 -9.12 -8.15
C GLU A 49 11.12 -9.90 -8.11
N ALA A 50 11.24 -10.91 -8.96
CA ALA A 50 12.46 -11.72 -9.05
C ALA A 50 13.48 -11.18 -10.07
N ASP A 51 13.22 -10.05 -10.67
CA ASP A 51 14.08 -9.42 -11.70
C ASP A 51 14.32 -10.30 -12.92
N ARG A 52 13.37 -11.18 -13.26
CA ARG A 52 13.43 -11.98 -14.47
C ARG A 52 12.81 -11.26 -15.67
N SER A 53 11.95 -10.30 -15.40
CA SER A 53 11.37 -9.46 -16.43
C SER A 53 10.99 -8.12 -15.81
N GLU A 54 10.60 -7.16 -16.65
CA GLU A 54 10.26 -5.81 -16.21
C GLU A 54 8.85 -5.45 -16.66
N PRO A 55 8.11 -4.70 -15.86
CA PRO A 55 6.81 -4.21 -16.30
C PRO A 55 6.96 -3.13 -17.37
N ARG A 56 6.02 -3.09 -18.30
CA ARG A 56 5.96 -2.00 -19.26
C ARG A 56 5.56 -0.72 -18.56
N ALA A 57 5.83 0.42 -19.19
CA ALA A 57 5.64 1.74 -18.59
C ALA A 57 4.22 1.93 -18.04
N ASN A 58 3.19 1.53 -18.78
CA ASN A 58 1.81 1.70 -18.31
C ASN A 58 1.53 0.86 -17.05
N LYS A 59 2.07 -0.35 -16.99
CA LYS A 59 1.91 -1.21 -15.80
C LYS A 59 2.74 -0.69 -14.63
N LEU A 60 3.91 -0.14 -14.93
CA LEU A 60 4.77 0.44 -13.90
C LEU A 60 4.07 1.62 -13.20
N VAL A 61 3.45 2.50 -13.97
CA VAL A 61 2.74 3.64 -13.43
C VAL A 61 1.53 3.18 -12.60
N ALA A 62 0.77 2.21 -13.11
CA ALA A 62 -0.37 1.66 -12.39
C ALA A 62 0.08 0.99 -11.09
N LEU A 63 1.17 0.24 -11.15
CA LEU A 63 1.73 -0.44 -9.98
C LEU A 63 2.17 0.57 -8.93
N ALA A 64 2.84 1.64 -9.34
CA ALA A 64 3.26 2.70 -8.43
C ALA A 64 2.06 3.30 -7.70
N GLY A 65 0.95 3.50 -8.42
CA GLY A 65 -0.29 3.99 -7.81
C GLY A 65 -0.86 3.03 -6.77
N ILE A 66 -0.87 1.74 -7.09
CA ILE A 66 -1.36 0.70 -6.16
C ILE A 66 -0.50 0.65 -4.90
N LEU A 67 0.81 0.76 -5.07
CA LEU A 67 1.76 0.69 -3.96
C LEU A 67 1.98 2.04 -3.26
N ASN A 68 1.33 3.08 -3.75
CA ASN A 68 1.41 4.43 -3.19
C ASN A 68 2.84 4.97 -3.12
N ILE A 69 3.58 4.77 -4.20
CA ILE A 69 4.93 5.29 -4.35
C ILE A 69 5.05 5.98 -5.70
N SER A 70 6.10 6.77 -5.88
CA SER A 70 6.28 7.47 -7.15
C SER A 70 6.92 6.55 -8.20
N PRO A 71 6.53 6.69 -9.48
CA PRO A 71 7.20 5.95 -10.55
C PRO A 71 8.71 6.16 -10.60
N PRO A 72 9.25 7.39 -10.39
CA PRO A 72 10.71 7.57 -10.31
C PRO A 72 11.36 6.73 -9.22
N TYR A 73 10.69 6.56 -8.07
CA TYR A 73 11.23 5.71 -7.02
C TYR A 73 11.35 4.25 -7.49
N LEU A 74 10.31 3.73 -8.14
CA LEU A 74 10.37 2.36 -8.64
C LEU A 74 11.50 2.17 -9.66
N LEU A 75 11.65 3.14 -10.56
CA LEU A 75 12.64 3.04 -11.62
C LEU A 75 14.09 3.18 -11.15
N SER A 76 14.34 4.08 -10.22
CA SER A 76 15.70 4.44 -9.88
C SER A 76 16.01 4.47 -8.39
N GLY A 77 15.04 4.23 -7.54
CA GLY A 77 15.21 4.35 -6.10
C GLY A 77 15.20 5.78 -5.60
N LEU A 78 14.93 6.74 -6.49
CA LEU A 78 14.87 8.16 -6.13
C LEU A 78 13.42 8.62 -6.01
N GLY A 79 13.16 9.54 -5.12
CA GLY A 79 11.81 10.08 -4.94
C GLY A 79 11.16 9.55 -3.67
N ARG A 80 9.82 9.51 -3.67
CA ARG A 80 9.07 9.17 -2.45
C ARG A 80 9.14 7.69 -2.14
N LYS A 81 9.68 7.38 -0.96
CA LYS A 81 9.81 6.01 -0.45
C LYS A 81 8.50 5.47 0.08
N PRO A 82 8.39 4.12 0.19
CA PRO A 82 7.27 3.53 0.91
C PRO A 82 7.28 3.99 2.36
N ALA A 83 6.09 4.29 2.88
CA ALA A 83 5.95 4.87 4.21
C ALA A 83 5.79 3.83 5.33
N GLY A 84 5.94 2.55 5.03
CA GLY A 84 5.51 1.50 5.93
C GLY A 84 6.24 1.35 7.25
N ASN A 85 7.56 1.47 7.25
CA ASN A 85 8.37 1.12 8.43
C ASN A 85 9.00 2.28 9.19
N ASP A 86 8.89 3.50 8.70
CA ASP A 86 9.41 4.65 9.44
C ASP A 86 8.36 5.21 10.40
N ALA A 87 8.76 6.13 11.27
CA ALA A 87 7.87 6.70 12.26
C ALA A 87 6.69 7.44 11.62
N ALA A 88 6.94 8.17 10.53
CA ALA A 88 5.90 8.90 9.82
C ALA A 88 4.89 7.93 9.18
N GLY A 89 5.38 6.86 8.56
CA GLY A 89 4.52 5.84 7.96
C GLY A 89 3.65 5.15 8.99
N ARG A 90 4.23 4.79 10.14
CA ARG A 90 3.45 4.19 11.22
C ARG A 90 2.38 5.12 11.74
N LYS A 91 2.70 6.41 11.86
CA LYS A 91 1.73 7.41 12.30
C LYS A 91 0.58 7.55 11.32
N ILE A 92 0.88 7.58 10.03
CA ILE A 92 -0.14 7.64 8.97
C ILE A 92 -1.04 6.42 9.03
N GLN A 93 -0.48 5.22 9.21
CA GLN A 93 -1.27 3.99 9.33
C GLN A 93 -2.18 4.03 10.55
N GLN A 94 -1.68 4.49 11.68
CA GLN A 94 -2.49 4.64 12.89
C GLN A 94 -3.66 5.59 12.67
N LEU A 95 -3.39 6.73 12.04
CA LEU A 95 -4.44 7.72 11.76
C LEU A 95 -5.48 7.17 10.81
N THR A 96 -5.05 6.43 9.79
CA THR A 96 -5.97 5.79 8.83
C THR A 96 -6.92 4.82 9.54
N VAL A 97 -6.37 3.98 10.42
CA VAL A 97 -7.18 3.04 11.19
C VAL A 97 -8.18 3.77 12.08
N GLN A 98 -7.74 4.84 12.73
CA GLN A 98 -8.63 5.63 13.57
C GLN A 98 -9.76 6.27 12.78
N ILE A 99 -9.45 6.78 11.58
CA ILE A 99 -10.47 7.35 10.70
C ILE A 99 -11.50 6.31 10.30
N GLU A 100 -11.05 5.11 9.92
CA GLU A 100 -11.96 4.02 9.57
C GLU A 100 -12.85 3.62 10.73
N GLN A 101 -12.31 3.55 11.93
CA GLN A 101 -13.08 3.24 13.13
C GLN A 101 -14.14 4.30 13.42
N LEU A 102 -13.78 5.58 13.24
CA LEU A 102 -14.72 6.68 13.42
C LEU A 102 -15.84 6.63 12.39
N GLU A 103 -15.52 6.32 11.14
CA GLU A 103 -16.53 6.19 10.09
C GLU A 103 -17.51 5.06 10.41
N GLN A 104 -17.02 3.93 10.88
CA GLN A 104 -17.88 2.82 11.28
C GLN A 104 -18.77 3.18 12.46
N SER A 105 -18.21 3.85 13.46
CA SER A 105 -18.97 4.30 14.63
C SER A 105 -20.07 5.28 14.22
N LEU A 106 -19.75 6.18 13.28
CA LEU A 106 -20.72 7.15 12.78
C LEU A 106 -21.86 6.47 12.04
N LYS A 107 -21.54 5.47 11.20
CA LYS A 107 -22.58 4.69 10.50
C LYS A 107 -23.50 3.98 11.48
N ALA A 108 -22.92 3.36 12.51
CA ALA A 108 -23.70 2.67 13.53
C ALA A 108 -24.61 3.63 14.28
N ALA A 109 -24.09 4.79 14.67
CA ALA A 109 -24.86 5.81 15.36
C ALA A 109 -26.00 6.34 14.50
N THR A 110 -25.75 6.56 13.20
CA THR A 110 -26.76 7.01 12.27
C THR A 110 -27.88 5.96 12.12
N SER A 111 -27.51 4.70 12.01
CA SER A 111 -28.47 3.61 11.92
C SER A 111 -29.35 3.51 13.17
N ASN A 112 -28.74 3.61 14.34
CA ASN A 112 -29.45 3.58 15.61
C ASN A 112 -30.43 4.76 15.72
N LEU A 113 -30.01 5.93 15.30
CA LEU A 113 -30.86 7.11 15.30
C LEU A 113 -32.10 6.92 14.42
N ARG A 114 -31.92 6.33 13.24
CA ARG A 114 -33.05 6.03 12.34
C ARG A 114 -34.03 5.08 12.99
N GLN A 115 -33.54 4.04 13.68
CA GLN A 115 -34.38 3.09 14.36
C GLN A 115 -35.18 3.76 15.49
N ILE A 116 -34.52 4.61 16.25
CA ILE A 116 -35.18 5.34 17.35
C ILE A 116 -36.28 6.23 16.77
N LYS A 117 -36.01 6.95 15.70
CA LYS A 117 -37.01 7.80 15.04
C LYS A 117 -38.22 7.00 14.58
N LYS A 118 -37.98 5.82 13.99
CA LYS A 118 -39.06 4.93 13.56
C LYS A 118 -39.90 4.46 14.75
N SER A 119 -39.28 4.10 15.85
CA SER A 119 -39.95 3.66 17.05
C SER A 119 -40.83 4.78 17.65
N VAL A 120 -40.28 5.99 17.70
CA VAL A 120 -41.03 7.16 18.18
C VAL A 120 -42.22 7.43 17.28
N ALA A 121 -42.04 7.36 15.96
CA ALA A 121 -43.13 7.58 15.01
C ALA A 121 -44.27 6.58 15.21
N LYS A 122 -43.97 5.34 15.57
CA LYS A 122 -45.01 4.33 15.83
C LYS A 122 -45.80 4.60 17.08
N LEU A 123 -45.26 5.36 18.02
CA LEU A 123 -45.93 5.68 19.26
C LEU A 123 -46.93 6.83 19.13
N LYS A 124 -46.90 7.56 18.02
CA LYS A 124 -47.82 8.68 17.79
C LYS A 124 -49.11 8.26 17.07
#